data_1b274eb65d8aefa1355463ba30cf6ea7
#
_entry.id   1b274eb65d8aefa1355463ba30cf6ea7
#
_cell.length_a   1.000
_cell.length_b   1.000
_cell.length_c   1.000
_cell.angle_alpha   90.00
_cell.angle_beta   90.00
_cell.angle_gamma   90.00
#
_symmetry.space_group_name_H-M   'P 1'
#
loop_
_entity.id
_entity.type
_entity.pdbx_description
1 polymer ?
#
loop_
_entity_poly.entity_id
_entity_poly.type
_entity_poly.pdbx_seq_one_letter_code
_entity_poly.pdbx_strand_id
1 'polypeptide(L)'
;YEPFEIPKNLLNEWRKIGIKAHKKNNKFKNKYINQINLTKRLKSLNTSIKKIKNEYLKSTKPLATRKTSEMFLDVASHLPNLIGGSADLAGSNNTKTKNHKIIKPGDFSGNYIHYGVREHAMCGVMNGIALHSNLIPYGGTFLIFSDYCKPSIRLAAMMKQRVIYIFTHDSIGLGEDGPTHQPIEQLTSLRSIPNLNIFRPADLMETFECWEIAIKNKDTPS
;
A
#
# COMPACT_ATOMS: atom_id res chain seq x y z
N TYR A 1 11.18 -40.32 14.05
CA TYR A 1 10.30 -40.04 12.90
C TYR A 1 11.16 -39.99 11.63
N GLU A 2 10.65 -40.58 10.55
CA GLU A 2 11.31 -40.44 9.24
C GLU A 2 11.19 -39.00 8.75
N PRO A 3 12.16 -38.51 7.94
CA PRO A 3 12.08 -37.18 7.35
C PRO A 3 10.74 -36.98 6.60
N PHE A 4 10.08 -35.85 6.85
CA PHE A 4 8.78 -35.47 6.31
C PHE A 4 7.57 -36.28 6.79
N GLU A 5 7.74 -37.19 7.74
CA GLU A 5 6.64 -37.92 8.36
C GLU A 5 6.03 -37.11 9.52
N ILE A 6 4.74 -36.75 9.38
CA ILE A 6 4.02 -36.05 10.44
C ILE A 6 3.06 -37.07 11.14
N PRO A 7 3.18 -37.22 12.47
CA PRO A 7 2.29 -38.11 13.21
C PRO A 7 0.81 -37.77 12.96
N LYS A 8 0.00 -38.79 12.70
CA LYS A 8 -1.43 -38.61 12.33
C LYS A 8 -2.23 -37.82 13.37
N ASN A 9 -1.96 -38.01 14.66
CA ASN A 9 -2.59 -37.26 15.74
C ASN A 9 -2.28 -35.76 15.61
N LEU A 10 -1.02 -35.39 15.45
CA LEU A 10 -0.57 -33.99 15.28
C LEU A 10 -1.17 -33.35 14.02
N LEU A 11 -1.15 -34.09 12.90
CA LEU A 11 -1.77 -33.63 11.66
C LEU A 11 -3.27 -33.38 11.81
N ASN A 12 -3.97 -34.24 12.55
CA ASN A 12 -5.39 -34.09 12.81
C ASN A 12 -5.68 -32.87 13.72
N GLU A 13 -4.84 -32.61 14.70
CA GLU A 13 -4.95 -31.39 15.53
C GLU A 13 -4.75 -30.12 14.70
N TRP A 14 -3.71 -30.05 13.86
CA TRP A 14 -3.46 -28.94 12.97
C TRP A 14 -4.64 -28.70 12.01
N ARG A 15 -5.21 -29.78 11.45
CA ARG A 15 -6.39 -29.67 10.57
C ARG A 15 -7.61 -29.12 11.32
N LYS A 16 -7.86 -29.56 12.56
CA LYS A 16 -8.95 -29.01 13.39
C LYS A 16 -8.77 -27.52 13.65
N ILE A 17 -7.56 -27.09 13.98
CA ILE A 17 -7.21 -25.67 14.19
C ILE A 17 -7.43 -24.87 12.89
N GLY A 18 -6.93 -25.37 11.76
CA GLY A 18 -7.08 -24.74 10.44
C GLY A 18 -8.54 -24.58 10.02
N ILE A 19 -9.37 -25.63 10.18
CA ILE A 19 -10.81 -25.59 9.87
C ILE A 19 -11.52 -24.56 10.78
N LYS A 20 -11.19 -24.51 12.06
CA LYS A 20 -11.78 -23.56 13.01
C LYS A 20 -11.40 -22.10 12.64
N ALA A 21 -10.14 -21.89 12.27
CA ALA A 21 -9.65 -20.59 11.82
C ALA A 21 -10.34 -20.16 10.52
N HIS A 22 -10.46 -21.06 9.55
CA HIS A 22 -11.14 -20.80 8.26
C HIS A 22 -12.61 -20.41 8.46
N LYS A 23 -13.35 -21.14 9.31
CA LYS A 23 -14.76 -20.82 9.65
C LYS A 23 -14.88 -19.44 10.30
N LYS A 24 -13.97 -19.10 11.24
CA LYS A 24 -13.95 -17.77 11.84
C LYS A 24 -13.66 -16.66 10.81
N ASN A 25 -12.69 -16.87 9.93
CA ASN A 25 -12.33 -15.92 8.91
C ASN A 25 -13.49 -15.67 7.93
N ASN A 26 -14.19 -16.72 7.48
CA ASN A 26 -15.34 -16.58 6.61
C ASN A 26 -16.51 -15.84 7.29
N LYS A 27 -16.76 -16.10 8.57
CA LYS A 27 -17.76 -15.38 9.37
C LYS A 27 -17.39 -13.89 9.50
N PHE A 28 -16.11 -13.60 9.73
CA PHE A 28 -15.57 -12.24 9.79
C PHE A 28 -15.67 -11.53 8.45
N LYS A 29 -15.23 -12.18 7.35
CA LYS A 29 -15.35 -11.64 5.98
C LYS A 29 -16.79 -11.29 5.65
N ASN A 30 -17.73 -12.18 5.88
CA ASN A 30 -19.15 -11.95 5.59
C ASN A 30 -19.73 -10.81 6.44
N LYS A 31 -19.40 -10.74 7.73
CA LYS A 31 -19.82 -9.64 8.61
C LYS A 31 -19.26 -8.29 8.16
N TYR A 32 -17.99 -8.24 7.77
CA TYR A 32 -17.32 -7.00 7.32
C TYR A 32 -17.82 -6.56 5.94
N ILE A 33 -17.94 -7.48 5.00
CA ILE A 33 -18.44 -7.18 3.63
C ILE A 33 -19.87 -6.66 3.70
N ASN A 34 -20.73 -7.24 4.54
CA ASN A 34 -22.12 -6.79 4.69
C ASN A 34 -22.25 -5.43 5.43
N GLN A 35 -21.29 -5.05 6.27
CA GLN A 35 -21.30 -3.76 6.98
C GLN A 35 -20.72 -2.61 6.14
N ILE A 36 -19.94 -2.93 5.11
CA ILE A 36 -19.27 -1.92 4.28
C ILE A 36 -20.00 -1.87 2.94
N ASN A 37 -20.79 -0.84 2.76
CA ASN A 37 -21.33 -0.51 1.43
C ASN A 37 -20.17 0.03 0.55
N LEU A 38 -19.25 -0.88 0.17
CA LEU A 38 -18.05 -0.56 -0.59
C LEU A 38 -18.41 0.12 -1.91
N THR A 39 -19.48 -0.32 -2.55
CA THR A 39 -19.99 0.27 -3.80
C THR A 39 -20.37 1.74 -3.62
N LYS A 40 -21.06 2.08 -2.52
CA LYS A 40 -21.43 3.47 -2.22
C LYS A 40 -20.20 4.33 -1.95
N ARG A 41 -19.22 3.79 -1.22
CA ARG A 41 -17.96 4.49 -0.92
C ARG A 41 -17.08 4.70 -2.14
N LEU A 42 -17.00 3.71 -3.03
CA LEU A 42 -16.29 3.86 -4.32
C LEU A 42 -16.97 4.88 -5.23
N LYS A 43 -18.32 4.93 -5.26
CA LYS A 43 -19.04 5.99 -5.99
C LYS A 43 -18.74 7.38 -5.42
N SER A 44 -18.75 7.52 -4.08
CA SER A 44 -18.40 8.78 -3.42
C SER A 44 -16.95 9.20 -3.70
N LEU A 45 -15.99 8.26 -3.65
CA LEU A 45 -14.61 8.50 -4.02
C LEU A 45 -14.48 9.01 -5.46
N ASN A 46 -15.11 8.32 -6.43
CA ASN A 46 -15.08 8.72 -7.83
C ASN A 46 -15.67 10.12 -8.05
N THR A 47 -16.72 10.49 -7.31
CA THR A 47 -17.31 11.84 -7.37
C THR A 47 -16.33 12.89 -6.86
N SER A 48 -15.67 12.63 -5.73
CA SER A 48 -14.66 13.53 -5.15
C SER A 48 -13.44 13.69 -6.07
N ILE A 49 -12.96 12.59 -6.65
CA ILE A 49 -11.86 12.60 -7.62
C ILE A 49 -12.22 13.47 -8.84
N LYS A 50 -13.38 13.26 -9.44
CA LYS A 50 -13.84 14.06 -10.58
C LYS A 50 -13.92 15.55 -10.25
N LYS A 51 -14.41 15.88 -9.06
CA LYS A 51 -14.48 17.28 -8.61
C LYS A 51 -13.08 17.90 -8.55
N ILE A 52 -12.14 17.25 -7.90
CA ILE A 52 -10.75 17.74 -7.76
C ILE A 52 -10.08 17.88 -9.13
N LYS A 53 -10.22 16.88 -10.01
CA LYS A 53 -9.69 16.93 -11.39
C LYS A 53 -10.25 18.13 -12.15
N ASN A 54 -11.56 18.37 -12.06
CA ASN A 54 -12.20 19.50 -12.72
C ASN A 54 -11.76 20.87 -12.15
N GLU A 55 -11.52 20.95 -10.85
CA GLU A 55 -11.00 22.16 -10.21
C GLU A 55 -9.55 22.43 -10.65
N TYR A 56 -8.74 21.40 -10.72
CA TYR A 56 -7.35 21.51 -11.20
C TYR A 56 -7.26 21.97 -12.65
N LEU A 57 -8.13 21.46 -13.54
CA LEU A 57 -8.17 21.88 -14.95
C LEU A 57 -8.52 23.37 -15.13
N LYS A 58 -9.22 23.97 -14.17
CA LYS A 58 -9.57 25.40 -14.19
C LYS A 58 -8.43 26.31 -13.72
N SER A 59 -7.51 25.78 -12.94
CA SER A 59 -6.41 26.54 -12.35
C SER A 59 -5.19 25.62 -12.18
N THR A 60 -4.46 25.41 -13.28
CA THR A 60 -3.26 24.56 -13.32
C THR A 60 -2.10 25.21 -12.58
N LYS A 61 -2.12 25.09 -11.24
CA LYS A 61 -0.96 25.47 -10.42
C LYS A 61 0.01 24.30 -10.35
N PRO A 62 1.31 24.53 -10.53
CA PRO A 62 2.30 23.47 -10.34
C PRO A 62 2.28 23.02 -8.89
N LEU A 63 2.14 21.70 -8.70
CA LEU A 63 2.14 21.04 -7.40
C LEU A 63 3.14 19.89 -7.43
N ALA A 64 3.89 19.72 -6.35
CA ALA A 64 4.72 18.54 -6.20
C ALA A 64 3.85 17.27 -6.19
N THR A 65 4.26 16.23 -6.91
CA THR A 65 3.48 14.99 -7.05
C THR A 65 3.20 14.29 -5.70
N ARG A 66 4.09 14.40 -4.71
CA ARG A 66 3.82 13.96 -3.33
C ARG A 66 2.62 14.70 -2.71
N LYS A 67 2.42 15.98 -3.05
CA LYS A 67 1.28 16.77 -2.56
C LYS A 67 -0.01 16.37 -3.26
N THR A 68 0.05 16.11 -4.56
CA THR A 68 -1.10 15.59 -5.31
C THR A 68 -1.50 14.19 -4.83
N SER A 69 -0.52 13.35 -4.50
CA SER A 69 -0.75 12.04 -3.86
C SER A 69 -1.43 12.18 -2.49
N GLU A 70 -1.00 13.13 -1.65
CA GLU A 70 -1.67 13.42 -0.38
C GLU A 70 -3.13 13.84 -0.57
N MET A 71 -3.42 14.67 -1.58
CA MET A 71 -4.80 15.08 -1.91
C MET A 71 -5.67 13.88 -2.29
N PHE A 72 -5.12 12.93 -3.04
CA PHE A 72 -5.81 11.68 -3.34
C PHE A 72 -6.04 10.86 -2.06
N LEU A 73 -5.02 10.68 -1.24
CA LEU A 73 -5.10 9.94 0.03
C LEU A 73 -6.10 10.55 1.00
N ASP A 74 -6.26 11.87 1.02
CA ASP A 74 -7.23 12.54 1.89
C ASP A 74 -8.66 12.09 1.58
N VAL A 75 -9.03 11.98 0.31
CA VAL A 75 -10.34 11.47 -0.10
C VAL A 75 -10.44 9.94 -0.06
N ALA A 76 -9.35 9.23 -0.32
CA ALA A 76 -9.31 7.77 -0.30
C ALA A 76 -9.26 7.19 1.12
N SER A 77 -8.84 7.96 2.13
CA SER A 77 -8.76 7.53 3.54
C SER A 77 -10.10 7.05 4.10
N HIS A 78 -11.21 7.44 3.48
CA HIS A 78 -12.56 6.95 3.81
C HIS A 78 -12.87 5.55 3.29
N LEU A 79 -11.99 4.96 2.48
CA LEU A 79 -12.11 3.56 2.06
C LEU A 79 -11.74 2.65 3.24
N PRO A 80 -12.66 1.79 3.70
CA PRO A 80 -12.45 1.01 4.91
C PRO A 80 -11.42 -0.10 4.76
N ASN A 81 -11.04 -0.40 3.53
CA ASN A 81 -10.06 -1.43 3.21
C ASN A 81 -8.69 -0.86 2.80
N LEU A 82 -8.51 0.46 2.82
CA LEU A 82 -7.20 1.07 2.59
C LEU A 82 -6.49 1.26 3.92
N ILE A 83 -5.28 0.72 4.03
CA ILE A 83 -4.43 0.86 5.22
C ILE A 83 -3.06 1.38 4.82
N GLY A 84 -2.65 2.48 5.41
CA GLY A 84 -1.43 3.18 5.05
C GLY A 84 -0.30 3.07 6.05
N GLY A 85 0.87 3.53 5.63
CA GLY A 85 2.00 3.67 6.52
C GLY A 85 3.21 4.33 5.86
N SER A 86 4.26 4.49 6.65
CA SER A 86 5.55 4.98 6.18
C SER A 86 6.69 4.46 7.05
N ALA A 87 7.87 4.31 6.42
CA ALA A 87 9.12 4.00 7.09
C ALA A 87 9.75 5.26 7.70
N ASP A 88 9.04 5.87 8.66
CA ASP A 88 9.42 7.09 9.41
C ASP A 88 9.55 8.37 8.56
N LEU A 89 8.97 8.38 7.37
CA LEU A 89 9.03 9.50 6.43
C LEU A 89 7.64 10.07 6.12
N ALA A 90 6.66 9.89 7.02
CA ALA A 90 5.26 10.28 6.77
C ALA A 90 5.10 11.75 6.34
N GLY A 91 5.84 12.66 6.97
CA GLY A 91 5.82 14.09 6.65
C GLY A 91 6.49 14.42 5.31
N SER A 92 7.59 13.74 4.99
CA SER A 92 8.33 13.95 3.73
C SER A 92 7.64 13.32 2.53
N ASN A 93 7.04 12.13 2.71
CA ASN A 93 6.32 11.42 1.66
C ASN A 93 4.88 11.92 1.48
N ASN A 94 4.33 12.69 2.41
CA ASN A 94 2.92 13.08 2.44
C ASN A 94 1.94 11.88 2.38
N THR A 95 2.28 10.79 3.07
CA THR A 95 1.48 9.54 3.08
C THR A 95 0.43 9.50 4.18
N LYS A 96 0.42 10.49 5.09
CA LYS A 96 -0.51 10.60 6.20
C LYS A 96 -1.29 11.91 6.11
N THR A 97 -2.61 11.83 6.05
CA THR A 97 -3.50 12.99 6.09
C THR A 97 -4.14 13.15 7.47
N LYS A 98 -4.87 14.25 7.69
CA LYS A 98 -5.64 14.50 8.92
C LYS A 98 -6.73 13.45 9.18
N ASN A 99 -7.19 12.76 8.14
CA ASN A 99 -8.25 11.75 8.21
C ASN A 99 -7.73 10.35 8.60
N HIS A 100 -6.40 10.16 8.71
CA HIS A 100 -5.81 8.92 9.14
C HIS A 100 -5.74 8.81 10.67
N LYS A 101 -6.22 7.69 11.19
CA LYS A 101 -6.07 7.31 12.59
C LYS A 101 -4.91 6.32 12.74
N ILE A 102 -3.99 6.62 13.66
CA ILE A 102 -2.82 5.77 13.91
C ILE A 102 -3.24 4.49 14.64
N ILE A 103 -2.75 3.35 14.19
CA ILE A 103 -2.83 2.07 14.89
C ILE A 103 -1.81 2.08 16.04
N LYS A 104 -2.26 1.75 17.25
CA LYS A 104 -1.44 1.72 18.46
C LYS A 104 -1.58 0.38 19.18
N PRO A 105 -0.64 0.00 20.05
CA PRO A 105 -0.82 -1.16 20.92
C PRO A 105 -2.15 -1.05 21.70
N GLY A 106 -2.97 -2.10 21.60
CA GLY A 106 -4.30 -2.14 22.23
C GLY A 106 -5.42 -1.39 21.49
N ASP A 107 -5.12 -0.55 20.49
CA ASP A 107 -6.12 0.11 19.62
C ASP A 107 -5.83 -0.10 18.13
N PHE A 108 -6.45 -1.11 17.57
CA PHE A 108 -6.32 -1.48 16.15
C PHE A 108 -7.45 -0.90 15.28
N SER A 109 -8.19 0.09 15.76
CA SER A 109 -9.28 0.73 15.01
C SER A 109 -8.81 1.77 13.98
N GLY A 110 -7.50 2.02 13.91
CA GLY A 110 -6.88 2.94 12.97
C GLY A 110 -6.71 2.36 11.57
N ASN A 111 -6.21 3.19 10.67
CA ASN A 111 -5.89 2.85 9.28
C ASN A 111 -4.51 3.35 8.84
N TYR A 112 -3.63 3.68 9.80
CA TYR A 112 -2.26 4.13 9.52
C TYR A 112 -1.26 3.52 10.49
N ILE A 113 -0.14 3.01 9.95
CA ILE A 113 0.94 2.35 10.70
C ILE A 113 2.22 3.17 10.58
N HIS A 114 2.83 3.50 11.72
CA HIS A 114 4.21 3.97 11.77
C HIS A 114 5.16 2.79 11.83
N TYR A 115 5.82 2.48 10.73
CA TYR A 115 6.74 1.33 10.64
C TYR A 115 8.12 1.59 11.28
N GLY A 116 8.47 2.87 11.48
CA GLY A 116 9.83 3.29 11.83
C GLY A 116 10.79 3.12 10.65
N VAL A 117 12.08 3.31 10.86
CA VAL A 117 13.12 3.16 9.84
C VAL A 117 13.34 1.65 9.55
N ARG A 118 12.40 1.04 8.83
CA ARG A 118 12.34 -0.42 8.59
C ARG A 118 11.68 -0.74 7.25
N GLU A 119 12.26 -0.31 6.15
CA GLU A 119 11.70 -0.42 4.81
C GLU A 119 11.40 -1.87 4.42
N HIS A 120 12.34 -2.78 4.66
CA HIS A 120 12.15 -4.21 4.37
C HIS A 120 10.99 -4.80 5.18
N ALA A 121 10.98 -4.54 6.47
CA ALA A 121 9.91 -5.02 7.36
C ALA A 121 8.54 -4.39 7.01
N MET A 122 8.50 -3.09 6.66
CA MET A 122 7.30 -2.43 6.15
C MET A 122 6.71 -3.20 4.96
N CYS A 123 7.54 -3.47 3.95
CA CYS A 123 7.10 -4.18 2.76
C CYS A 123 6.68 -5.63 3.08
N GLY A 124 7.41 -6.32 3.97
CA GLY A 124 7.03 -7.66 4.44
C GLY A 124 5.71 -7.69 5.19
N VAL A 125 5.45 -6.71 6.06
CA VAL A 125 4.17 -6.56 6.77
C VAL A 125 3.03 -6.27 5.79
N MET A 126 3.26 -5.39 4.80
CA MET A 126 2.27 -5.11 3.76
C MET A 126 1.91 -6.37 2.95
N ASN A 127 2.91 -7.19 2.61
CA ASN A 127 2.66 -8.48 1.96
C ASN A 127 1.80 -9.39 2.84
N GLY A 128 2.09 -9.48 4.13
CA GLY A 128 1.30 -10.24 5.09
C GLY A 128 -0.14 -9.73 5.22
N ILE A 129 -0.35 -8.43 5.26
CA ILE A 129 -1.68 -7.81 5.30
C ILE A 129 -2.48 -8.17 4.04
N ALA A 130 -1.88 -8.03 2.85
CA ALA A 130 -2.53 -8.35 1.58
C ALA A 130 -2.90 -9.83 1.48
N LEU A 131 -2.01 -10.74 1.90
CA LEU A 131 -2.23 -12.19 1.89
C LEU A 131 -3.32 -12.62 2.88
N HIS A 132 -3.34 -12.03 4.07
CA HIS A 132 -4.25 -12.44 5.14
C HIS A 132 -5.66 -11.87 5.02
N SER A 133 -5.81 -10.71 4.35
CA SER A 133 -7.05 -9.93 4.40
C SER A 133 -7.44 -9.39 3.02
N ASN A 134 -8.58 -8.69 2.98
CA ASN A 134 -9.01 -7.91 1.82
C ASN A 134 -8.57 -6.43 1.92
N LEU A 135 -7.63 -6.13 2.80
CA LEU A 135 -7.07 -4.79 2.92
C LEU A 135 -6.13 -4.50 1.75
N ILE A 136 -6.04 -3.23 1.42
CA ILE A 136 -5.12 -2.68 0.42
C ILE A 136 -4.04 -1.92 1.18
N PRO A 137 -2.89 -2.53 1.45
CA PRO A 137 -1.83 -1.83 2.14
C PRO A 137 -1.10 -0.89 1.18
N TYR A 138 -0.75 0.31 1.68
CA TYR A 138 0.21 1.18 1.04
C TYR A 138 1.30 1.62 2.03
N GLY A 139 2.50 1.82 1.53
CA GLY A 139 3.63 2.26 2.35
C GLY A 139 4.56 3.19 1.61
N GLY A 140 5.06 4.20 2.32
CA GLY A 140 5.89 5.25 1.76
C GLY A 140 7.31 5.26 2.30
N THR A 141 8.26 5.51 1.39
CA THR A 141 9.65 5.84 1.68
C THR A 141 10.26 6.63 0.50
N PHE A 142 11.53 6.97 0.54
CA PHE A 142 12.23 7.57 -0.61
C PHE A 142 12.55 6.50 -1.66
N LEU A 143 12.63 6.90 -2.93
CA LEU A 143 12.90 5.97 -4.01
C LEU A 143 14.26 5.26 -3.85
N ILE A 144 15.28 5.93 -3.37
CA ILE A 144 16.59 5.31 -3.12
C ILE A 144 16.48 4.12 -2.15
N PHE A 145 15.59 4.22 -1.15
CA PHE A 145 15.38 3.16 -0.16
C PHE A 145 14.54 1.98 -0.68
N SER A 146 14.11 2.03 -1.94
CA SER A 146 13.58 0.85 -2.62
C SER A 146 14.59 -0.29 -2.66
N ASP A 147 15.89 -0.01 -2.57
CA ASP A 147 16.93 -1.02 -2.48
C ASP A 147 16.75 -1.92 -1.25
N TYR A 148 16.32 -1.37 -0.11
CA TYR A 148 15.98 -2.15 1.08
C TYR A 148 14.63 -2.88 0.95
N CYS A 149 13.72 -2.38 0.11
CA CYS A 149 12.40 -2.95 -0.11
C CYS A 149 12.39 -4.10 -1.15
N LYS A 150 13.32 -4.09 -2.07
CA LYS A 150 13.30 -4.85 -3.32
C LYS A 150 13.00 -6.35 -3.16
N PRO A 151 13.57 -7.09 -2.19
CA PRO A 151 13.24 -8.50 -2.01
C PRO A 151 11.76 -8.72 -1.70
N SER A 152 11.18 -7.89 -0.83
CA SER A 152 9.75 -7.96 -0.46
C SER A 152 8.84 -7.53 -1.61
N ILE A 153 9.23 -6.51 -2.39
CA ILE A 153 8.50 -6.08 -3.61
C ILE A 153 8.45 -7.22 -4.62
N ARG A 154 9.60 -7.86 -4.86
CA ARG A 154 9.69 -9.02 -5.77
C ARG A 154 8.77 -10.16 -5.33
N LEU A 155 8.71 -10.44 -4.03
CA LEU A 155 7.78 -11.45 -3.48
C LEU A 155 6.32 -11.04 -3.67
N ALA A 156 5.94 -9.78 -3.44
CA ALA A 156 4.58 -9.31 -3.72
C ALA A 156 4.19 -9.55 -5.19
N ALA A 157 5.09 -9.24 -6.12
CA ALA A 157 4.88 -9.44 -7.56
C ALA A 157 4.72 -10.94 -7.92
N MET A 158 5.58 -11.81 -7.36
CA MET A 158 5.50 -13.26 -7.55
C MET A 158 4.22 -13.86 -6.97
N MET A 159 3.78 -13.39 -5.81
CA MET A 159 2.56 -13.85 -5.14
C MET A 159 1.30 -13.16 -5.68
N LYS A 160 1.42 -12.27 -6.65
CA LYS A 160 0.32 -11.50 -7.25
C LYS A 160 -0.50 -10.77 -6.20
N GLN A 161 0.17 -10.06 -5.28
CA GLN A 161 -0.49 -9.35 -4.20
C GLN A 161 -0.66 -7.87 -4.53
N ARG A 162 -1.83 -7.32 -4.20
CA ARG A 162 -2.10 -5.89 -4.32
C ARG A 162 -1.48 -5.13 -3.16
N VAL A 163 -0.28 -4.62 -3.36
CA VAL A 163 0.46 -3.78 -2.44
C VAL A 163 0.87 -2.50 -3.17
N ILE A 164 0.71 -1.36 -2.55
CA ILE A 164 1.02 -0.06 -3.15
C ILE A 164 2.24 0.54 -2.47
N TYR A 165 3.28 0.83 -3.24
CA TYR A 165 4.50 1.47 -2.78
C TYR A 165 4.52 2.92 -3.23
N ILE A 166 4.75 3.85 -2.30
CA ILE A 166 4.85 5.28 -2.59
C ILE A 166 6.30 5.69 -2.43
N PHE A 167 6.97 5.90 -3.54
CA PHE A 167 8.34 6.35 -3.57
C PHE A 167 8.41 7.82 -3.95
N THR A 168 8.91 8.65 -3.06
CA THR A 168 9.14 10.07 -3.30
C THR A 168 10.63 10.38 -3.38
N HIS A 169 11.00 11.64 -3.64
CA HIS A 169 12.39 12.04 -3.77
C HIS A 169 13.10 11.22 -4.85
N ASP A 170 12.52 11.23 -6.05
CA ASP A 170 12.73 10.24 -7.12
C ASP A 170 13.75 10.66 -8.17
N SER A 171 14.61 11.62 -7.89
CA SER A 171 15.62 12.07 -8.83
C SER A 171 16.89 12.59 -8.17
N ILE A 172 17.93 12.75 -8.99
CA ILE A 172 19.19 13.40 -8.60
C ILE A 172 18.99 14.88 -8.23
N GLY A 173 17.85 15.48 -8.60
CA GLY A 173 17.49 16.85 -8.24
C GLY A 173 17.06 17.04 -6.76
N LEU A 174 17.15 15.99 -5.93
CA LEU A 174 16.82 16.06 -4.51
C LEU A 174 17.63 17.13 -3.75
N GLY A 175 18.87 17.35 -4.16
CA GLY A 175 19.67 18.47 -3.67
C GLY A 175 20.45 18.15 -2.39
N GLU A 176 20.10 18.82 -1.29
CA GLU A 176 20.91 18.89 -0.07
C GLU A 176 21.14 17.57 0.68
N ASP A 177 20.27 16.58 0.53
CA ASP A 177 20.46 15.26 1.15
C ASP A 177 21.63 14.48 0.54
N GLY A 178 22.09 14.87 -0.65
CA GLY A 178 23.29 14.37 -1.29
C GLY A 178 23.18 12.99 -1.94
N PRO A 179 24.32 12.41 -2.37
CA PRO A 179 24.35 11.21 -3.22
C PRO A 179 23.71 9.97 -2.59
N THR A 180 23.72 9.85 -1.27
CA THR A 180 23.11 8.72 -0.55
C THR A 180 21.58 8.69 -0.67
N HIS A 181 20.97 9.78 -1.10
CA HIS A 181 19.52 9.94 -1.24
C HIS A 181 19.07 10.20 -2.69
N GLN A 182 20.01 10.30 -3.63
CA GLN A 182 19.77 10.62 -5.04
C GLN A 182 19.68 9.33 -5.87
N PRO A 183 18.49 8.86 -6.24
CA PRO A 183 18.34 7.61 -7.00
C PRO A 183 18.78 7.80 -8.46
N ILE A 184 19.42 6.76 -9.00
CA ILE A 184 19.85 6.68 -10.40
C ILE A 184 19.27 5.40 -11.03
N GLU A 185 19.68 4.22 -10.57
CA GLU A 185 19.35 2.92 -11.16
C GLU A 185 18.04 2.32 -10.62
N GLN A 186 17.43 2.87 -9.56
CA GLN A 186 16.29 2.29 -8.87
C GLN A 186 15.09 2.06 -9.78
N LEU A 187 14.75 3.04 -10.65
CA LEU A 187 13.64 2.87 -11.59
C LEU A 187 13.88 1.74 -12.58
N THR A 188 15.06 1.66 -13.15
CA THR A 188 15.43 0.58 -14.08
C THR A 188 15.38 -0.77 -13.37
N SER A 189 15.91 -0.81 -12.16
CA SER A 189 15.93 -2.00 -11.32
C SER A 189 14.50 -2.48 -10.95
N LEU A 190 13.60 -1.57 -10.58
CA LEU A 190 12.21 -1.92 -10.29
C LEU A 190 11.45 -2.35 -11.56
N ARG A 191 11.66 -1.67 -12.69
CA ARG A 191 11.05 -2.04 -13.98
C ARG A 191 11.45 -3.41 -14.49
N SER A 192 12.57 -3.96 -14.04
CA SER A 192 13.00 -5.31 -14.38
C SER A 192 12.26 -6.42 -13.62
N ILE A 193 11.46 -6.09 -12.61
CA ILE A 193 10.70 -7.08 -11.83
C ILE A 193 9.42 -7.44 -12.61
N PRO A 194 9.25 -8.71 -13.00
CA PRO A 194 8.02 -9.15 -13.66
C PRO A 194 6.79 -8.97 -12.76
N ASN A 195 5.65 -8.60 -13.36
CA ASN A 195 4.39 -8.38 -12.64
C ASN A 195 4.44 -7.27 -11.57
N LEU A 196 5.22 -6.23 -11.81
CA LEU A 196 5.23 -5.00 -11.00
C LEU A 196 4.87 -3.82 -11.89
N ASN A 197 3.86 -3.05 -11.53
CA ASN A 197 3.53 -1.81 -12.23
C ASN A 197 4.39 -0.67 -11.69
N ILE A 198 5.00 0.09 -12.57
CA ILE A 198 5.79 1.26 -12.20
C ILE A 198 5.17 2.50 -12.85
N PHE A 199 4.69 3.39 -12.00
CA PHE A 199 4.14 4.69 -12.40
C PHE A 199 5.09 5.82 -11.99
N ARG A 200 5.19 6.83 -12.82
CA ARG A 200 5.96 8.04 -12.54
C ARG A 200 5.18 9.25 -13.02
N PRO A 201 4.13 9.66 -12.29
CA PRO A 201 3.28 10.77 -12.68
C PRO A 201 4.02 12.12 -12.63
N ALA A 202 3.71 13.01 -13.53
CA ALA A 202 4.29 14.36 -13.61
C ALA A 202 3.40 15.43 -12.97
N ASP A 203 2.08 15.21 -12.90
CA ASP A 203 1.12 16.18 -12.40
C ASP A 203 -0.01 15.56 -11.56
N LEU A 204 -1.00 16.36 -11.19
CA LEU A 204 -2.16 15.91 -10.42
C LEU A 204 -3.00 14.89 -11.19
N MET A 205 -3.22 15.11 -12.49
CA MET A 205 -4.08 14.24 -13.28
C MET A 205 -3.47 12.84 -13.37
N GLU A 206 -2.21 12.76 -13.74
CA GLU A 206 -1.48 11.50 -13.82
C GLU A 206 -1.36 10.82 -12.45
N THR A 207 -1.09 11.58 -11.38
CA THR A 207 -1.03 11.03 -10.01
C THR A 207 -2.35 10.36 -9.62
N PHE A 208 -3.48 11.01 -9.92
CA PHE A 208 -4.80 10.46 -9.60
C PHE A 208 -5.12 9.22 -10.43
N GLU A 209 -4.78 9.21 -11.73
CA GLU A 209 -4.94 8.02 -12.58
C GLU A 209 -4.09 6.85 -12.08
N CYS A 210 -2.83 7.10 -11.72
CA CYS A 210 -1.95 6.07 -11.17
C CYS A 210 -2.54 5.45 -9.89
N TRP A 211 -3.05 6.26 -8.97
CA TRP A 211 -3.71 5.80 -7.77
C TRP A 211 -4.97 4.98 -8.05
N GLU A 212 -5.80 5.44 -9.00
CA GLU A 212 -7.01 4.72 -9.39
C GLU A 212 -6.67 3.34 -9.97
N ILE A 213 -5.64 3.26 -10.82
CA ILE A 213 -5.16 2.00 -11.38
C ILE A 213 -4.64 1.08 -10.26
N ALA A 214 -3.79 1.61 -9.36
CA ALA A 214 -3.21 0.84 -8.26
C ALA A 214 -4.28 0.25 -7.32
N ILE A 215 -5.33 1.02 -7.00
CA ILE A 215 -6.44 0.54 -6.17
C ILE A 215 -7.31 -0.49 -6.90
N LYS A 216 -7.53 -0.31 -8.20
CA LYS A 216 -8.37 -1.22 -9.00
C LYS A 216 -7.67 -2.54 -9.34
N ASN A 217 -6.36 -2.51 -9.48
CA ASN A 217 -5.57 -3.69 -9.81
C ASN A 217 -5.56 -4.68 -8.65
N LYS A 218 -5.88 -5.96 -8.92
CA LYS A 218 -6.04 -6.98 -7.86
C LYS A 218 -4.84 -7.90 -7.71
N ASP A 219 -4.11 -8.10 -8.79
CA ASP A 219 -3.15 -9.21 -8.91
C ASP A 219 -1.73 -8.70 -9.20
N THR A 220 -1.48 -7.40 -9.05
CA THR A 220 -0.19 -6.79 -9.36
C THR A 220 0.10 -5.68 -8.37
N PRO A 221 1.25 -5.68 -7.69
CA PRO A 221 1.70 -4.55 -6.88
C PRO A 221 2.09 -3.36 -7.76
N SER A 222 2.07 -2.17 -7.18
CA SER A 222 2.35 -0.91 -7.89
C SER A 222 3.22 0.01 -7.05
#